data_e515de74d21dc574dc0c9deba80bc8cd
#
_entry.id   e515de74d21dc574dc0c9deba80bc8cd
#
_cell.length_a   1.000
_cell.length_b   1.000
_cell.length_c   1.000
_cell.angle_alpha   90.00
_cell.angle_beta   90.00
_cell.angle_gamma   90.00
#
_symmetry.space_group_name_H-M   'P 1'
#
loop_
_entity.id
_entity.type
_entity.pdbx_description
1 polymer ?
#
loop_
_entity_poly.entity_id
_entity_poly.type
_entity_poly.pdbx_seq_one_letter_code
_entity_poly.pdbx_strand_id
1 'polypeptide(L)'
;MRLSSRVQSIQPSPTLAINALAKAMKAEGQDVLSMAAGEPDFPTPAPIRQACVEAIEAGHTGYAPSAGVPVLRQAVRERVAAYLGLQVADDQVVVSCGAKHCLYNAMQALLEPGCTALIQAPYWVSYPDQVRLAGAEPILLPCLEDGFGLNRPAMEAAIDERCRLLVLNSPSNPSGHVLDADDIDFVAGLLRAHPDLVVLSDDIYDRLVYSTEQPAHLLRRHPDLASQCLVINGVSKTYAMTGWRLGYAVGPKLLIAAMRKIQDQSTSNATTFVQYAAVTALRSPPELVAEMLTAFTARRSRIVEGLNALPGVSCTMPGGAFYAFASFAELLERKLDGQVLGSDMRLAEILLERERLAVVPGEAFGAPGFVRLSFACGLDTIDQALLRLKHFIGTLD
;
A
#
# COMPACT_ATOMS: atom_id res chain seq x y z
N MET A 1 26.60 -20.80 -9.99
CA MET A 1 25.81 -20.70 -8.72
C MET A 1 24.38 -21.09 -9.03
N ARG A 2 23.71 -21.91 -8.19
CA ARG A 2 22.30 -22.25 -8.33
C ARG A 2 21.50 -21.48 -7.27
N LEU A 3 20.55 -20.65 -7.71
CA LEU A 3 19.62 -19.92 -6.83
C LEU A 3 18.45 -20.80 -6.40
N SER A 4 17.82 -20.47 -5.28
CA SER A 4 16.61 -21.17 -4.82
C SER A 4 15.44 -20.92 -5.76
N SER A 5 14.55 -21.90 -5.91
CA SER A 5 13.34 -21.76 -6.73
C SER A 5 12.44 -20.59 -6.27
N ARG A 6 12.39 -20.33 -4.98
CA ARG A 6 11.63 -19.19 -4.42
C ARG A 6 12.10 -17.84 -4.95
N VAL A 7 13.43 -17.62 -5.05
CA VAL A 7 13.96 -16.37 -5.62
C VAL A 7 13.70 -16.29 -7.13
N GLN A 8 13.71 -17.44 -7.82
CA GLN A 8 13.44 -17.49 -9.26
C GLN A 8 11.94 -17.28 -9.59
N SER A 9 11.02 -17.51 -8.64
CA SER A 9 9.58 -17.33 -8.85
C SER A 9 9.10 -15.89 -8.68
N ILE A 10 9.94 -14.98 -8.19
CA ILE A 10 9.58 -13.55 -8.02
C ILE A 10 10.21 -12.70 -9.11
N GLN A 11 9.53 -11.60 -9.45
CA GLN A 11 9.99 -10.65 -10.46
C GLN A 11 10.51 -9.35 -9.80
N PRO A 12 11.46 -8.65 -10.44
CA PRO A 12 11.82 -7.30 -10.03
C PRO A 12 10.59 -6.39 -10.00
N SER A 13 10.46 -5.56 -8.96
CA SER A 13 9.31 -4.65 -8.83
C SER A 13 9.27 -3.64 -9.97
N PRO A 14 8.23 -3.62 -10.84
CA PRO A 14 8.10 -2.65 -11.93
C PRO A 14 8.10 -1.20 -11.42
N THR A 15 7.45 -0.96 -10.29
CA THR A 15 7.41 0.36 -9.64
C THR A 15 8.80 0.87 -9.26
N LEU A 16 9.64 -0.01 -8.69
CA LEU A 16 11.01 0.36 -8.31
C LEU A 16 11.89 0.56 -9.56
N ALA A 17 11.71 -0.24 -10.60
CA ALA A 17 12.46 -0.12 -11.85
C ALA A 17 12.18 1.23 -12.54
N ILE A 18 10.90 1.61 -12.69
CA ILE A 18 10.50 2.90 -13.27
C ILE A 18 11.04 4.07 -12.44
N ASN A 19 10.93 4.01 -11.11
CA ASN A 19 11.47 5.06 -10.24
C ASN A 19 13.01 5.18 -10.34
N ALA A 20 13.72 4.06 -10.42
CA ALA A 20 15.17 4.06 -10.58
C ALA A 20 15.58 4.67 -11.94
N LEU A 21 14.89 4.30 -13.02
CA LEU A 21 15.13 4.86 -14.35
C LEU A 21 14.85 6.36 -14.40
N ALA A 22 13.70 6.82 -13.85
CA ALA A 22 13.38 8.24 -13.77
C ALA A 22 14.42 9.05 -12.97
N LYS A 23 14.95 8.48 -11.87
CA LYS A 23 16.03 9.08 -11.08
C LYS A 23 17.35 9.16 -11.86
N ALA A 24 17.70 8.11 -12.58
CA ALA A 24 18.90 8.09 -13.42
C ALA A 24 18.84 9.15 -14.53
N MET A 25 17.71 9.24 -15.24
CA MET A 25 17.49 10.26 -16.27
C MET A 25 17.57 11.69 -15.70
N LYS A 26 17.01 11.92 -14.49
CA LYS A 26 17.17 13.22 -13.80
C LYS A 26 18.63 13.54 -13.45
N ALA A 27 19.39 12.54 -12.99
CA ALA A 27 20.79 12.71 -12.67
C ALA A 27 21.64 13.05 -13.92
N GLU A 28 21.20 12.64 -15.12
CA GLU A 28 21.76 13.01 -16.41
C GLU A 28 21.30 14.40 -16.91
N GLY A 29 20.53 15.14 -16.11
CA GLY A 29 20.05 16.48 -16.46
C GLY A 29 18.78 16.51 -17.31
N GLN A 30 18.08 15.39 -17.48
CA GLN A 30 16.82 15.35 -18.23
C GLN A 30 15.67 15.86 -17.35
N ASP A 31 14.75 16.63 -17.95
CA ASP A 31 13.55 17.16 -17.27
C ASP A 31 12.46 16.10 -17.16
N VAL A 32 12.65 15.12 -16.25
CA VAL A 32 11.69 14.03 -16.01
C VAL A 32 10.73 14.41 -14.89
N LEU A 33 9.42 14.34 -15.16
CA LEU A 33 8.38 14.38 -14.14
C LEU A 33 8.09 12.97 -13.64
N SER A 34 8.13 12.75 -12.32
CA SER A 34 7.82 11.45 -11.75
C SER A 34 6.51 11.47 -10.98
N MET A 35 5.51 10.78 -11.51
CA MET A 35 4.25 10.45 -10.84
C MET A 35 4.19 8.96 -10.45
N ALA A 36 5.34 8.29 -10.42
CA ALA A 36 5.45 6.89 -10.04
C ALA A 36 5.75 6.70 -8.53
N ALA A 37 6.09 7.78 -7.80
CA ALA A 37 6.50 7.72 -6.40
C ALA A 37 5.39 7.20 -5.48
N GLY A 38 5.76 6.31 -4.58
CA GLY A 38 4.85 5.75 -3.57
C GLY A 38 5.09 6.35 -2.18
N GLU A 39 5.45 7.62 -2.07
CA GLU A 39 5.75 8.29 -0.80
C GLU A 39 5.28 9.74 -0.78
N PRO A 40 4.87 10.26 0.39
CA PRO A 40 4.52 11.67 0.54
C PRO A 40 5.72 12.57 0.22
N ASP A 41 5.45 13.72 -0.41
CA ASP A 41 6.45 14.76 -0.74
C ASP A 41 6.68 15.78 0.40
N PHE A 42 6.10 15.51 1.56
CA PHE A 42 6.26 16.30 2.76
C PHE A 42 7.43 15.80 3.61
N PRO A 43 8.13 16.67 4.33
CA PRO A 43 9.07 16.24 5.35
C PRO A 43 8.33 15.63 6.54
N THR A 44 8.98 14.69 7.22
CA THR A 44 8.49 14.22 8.53
C THR A 44 8.27 15.42 9.45
N PRO A 45 7.14 15.54 10.17
CA PRO A 45 6.83 16.65 11.05
C PRO A 45 7.93 16.92 12.09
N ALA A 46 8.21 18.20 12.36
CA ALA A 46 9.32 18.63 13.22
C ALA A 46 9.32 18.01 14.63
N PRO A 47 8.17 17.86 15.35
CA PRO A 47 8.19 17.24 16.68
C PRO A 47 8.66 15.77 16.64
N ILE A 48 8.35 15.04 15.56
CA ILE A 48 8.77 13.64 15.39
C ILE A 48 10.27 13.56 15.12
N ARG A 49 10.80 14.47 14.29
CA ARG A 49 12.25 14.55 14.01
C ARG A 49 13.03 14.90 15.27
N GLN A 50 12.51 15.84 16.07
CA GLN A 50 13.12 16.25 17.33
C GLN A 50 13.16 15.10 18.33
N ALA A 51 12.06 14.36 18.48
CA ALA A 51 12.03 13.18 19.36
C ALA A 51 13.04 12.07 18.97
N CYS A 52 13.36 11.97 17.67
CA CYS A 52 14.42 11.08 17.20
C CYS A 52 15.81 11.54 17.66
N VAL A 53 16.12 12.83 17.54
CA VAL A 53 17.38 13.41 18.00
C VAL A 53 17.53 13.22 19.50
N GLU A 54 16.50 13.52 20.27
CA GLU A 54 16.48 13.32 21.73
C GLU A 54 16.71 11.85 22.13
N ALA A 55 16.12 10.90 21.39
CA ALA A 55 16.32 9.48 21.62
C ALA A 55 17.79 9.04 21.37
N ILE A 56 18.44 9.61 20.35
CA ILE A 56 19.85 9.37 20.04
C ILE A 56 20.73 9.95 21.18
N GLU A 57 20.48 11.19 21.59
CA GLU A 57 21.22 11.85 22.66
C GLU A 57 21.05 11.17 24.02
N ALA A 58 19.87 10.61 24.27
CA ALA A 58 19.58 9.79 25.45
C ALA A 58 20.23 8.38 25.41
N GLY A 59 20.95 8.05 24.32
CA GLY A 59 21.67 6.77 24.21
C GLY A 59 20.81 5.58 23.79
N HIS A 60 19.60 5.80 23.24
CA HIS A 60 18.74 4.71 22.73
C HIS A 60 19.25 4.16 21.39
N THR A 61 20.51 3.71 21.35
CA THR A 61 21.20 3.22 20.15
C THR A 61 21.56 1.74 20.19
N GLY A 62 21.32 1.06 21.32
CA GLY A 62 21.52 -0.38 21.48
C GLY A 62 20.33 -1.21 20.97
N TYR A 63 20.45 -2.53 21.10
CA TYR A 63 19.35 -3.45 20.81
C TYR A 63 18.13 -3.18 21.69
N ALA A 64 16.95 -3.33 21.10
CA ALA A 64 15.66 -3.29 21.78
C ALA A 64 15.01 -4.69 21.76
N PRO A 65 13.96 -4.94 22.55
CA PRO A 65 13.14 -6.13 22.39
C PRO A 65 12.64 -6.26 20.96
N SER A 66 12.71 -7.46 20.39
CA SER A 66 12.31 -7.70 18.99
C SER A 66 10.85 -7.35 18.70
N ALA A 67 9.96 -7.51 19.68
CA ALA A 67 8.57 -7.07 19.56
C ALA A 67 8.38 -5.54 19.56
N GLY A 68 9.44 -4.78 19.82
CA GLY A 68 9.43 -3.33 19.99
C GLY A 68 9.55 -2.89 21.47
N VAL A 69 9.96 -1.65 21.69
CA VAL A 69 10.05 -1.08 23.04
C VAL A 69 8.67 -0.99 23.69
N PRO A 70 8.55 -1.23 25.04
CA PRO A 70 7.24 -1.26 25.70
C PRO A 70 6.40 0.00 25.50
N VAL A 71 7.04 1.18 25.53
CA VAL A 71 6.35 2.47 25.36
C VAL A 71 5.73 2.61 23.96
N LEU A 72 6.37 2.06 22.91
CA LEU A 72 5.82 2.07 21.56
C LEU A 72 4.67 1.06 21.42
N ARG A 73 4.81 -0.15 21.96
CA ARG A 73 3.70 -1.12 21.96
C ARG A 73 2.47 -0.57 22.67
N GLN A 74 2.67 0.16 23.78
CA GLN A 74 1.60 0.87 24.45
C GLN A 74 0.97 1.93 23.54
N ALA A 75 1.76 2.77 22.87
CA ALA A 75 1.24 3.78 21.93
C ALA A 75 0.46 3.15 20.77
N VAL A 76 0.91 2.00 20.27
CA VAL A 76 0.17 1.21 19.26
C VAL A 76 -1.19 0.75 19.80
N ARG A 77 -1.22 0.22 21.05
CA ARG A 77 -2.48 -0.22 21.69
C ARG A 77 -3.44 0.95 21.88
N GLU A 78 -2.96 2.11 22.33
CA GLU A 78 -3.74 3.35 22.46
C GLU A 78 -4.31 3.77 21.09
N ARG A 79 -3.51 3.71 20.04
CA ARG A 79 -3.94 4.03 18.66
C ARG A 79 -5.01 3.06 18.16
N VAL A 80 -4.87 1.76 18.40
CA VAL A 80 -5.83 0.73 18.00
C VAL A 80 -7.14 0.90 18.77
N ALA A 81 -7.08 1.17 20.07
CA ALA A 81 -8.28 1.45 20.86
C ALA A 81 -9.04 2.67 20.35
N ALA A 82 -8.34 3.74 19.99
CA ALA A 82 -8.95 4.96 19.44
C ALA A 82 -9.52 4.75 18.01
N TYR A 83 -8.83 3.93 17.19
CA TYR A 83 -9.22 3.73 15.79
C TYR A 83 -10.29 2.65 15.62
N LEU A 84 -10.17 1.52 16.30
CA LEU A 84 -11.03 0.34 16.14
C LEU A 84 -11.99 0.10 17.30
N GLY A 85 -11.84 0.81 18.41
CA GLY A 85 -12.62 0.56 19.64
C GLY A 85 -12.21 -0.72 20.38
N LEU A 86 -11.06 -1.32 20.04
CA LEU A 86 -10.60 -2.61 20.57
C LEU A 86 -9.53 -2.45 21.63
N GLN A 87 -9.69 -3.18 22.74
CA GLN A 87 -8.65 -3.33 23.75
C GLN A 87 -7.79 -4.55 23.41
N VAL A 88 -6.51 -4.35 23.15
CA VAL A 88 -5.56 -5.41 22.83
C VAL A 88 -4.49 -5.54 23.91
N ALA A 89 -4.03 -6.76 24.16
CA ALA A 89 -2.97 -7.03 25.13
C ALA A 89 -1.59 -6.72 24.51
N ASP A 90 -0.57 -6.59 25.35
CA ASP A 90 0.80 -6.28 24.93
C ASP A 90 1.41 -7.38 24.03
N ASP A 91 1.05 -8.63 24.25
CA ASP A 91 1.47 -9.80 23.48
C ASP A 91 0.71 -9.99 22.14
N GLN A 92 -0.21 -9.07 21.84
CA GLN A 92 -0.92 -8.98 20.56
C GLN A 92 -0.33 -7.91 19.61
N VAL A 93 0.84 -7.33 19.97
CA VAL A 93 1.49 -6.28 19.19
C VAL A 93 2.92 -6.70 18.85
N VAL A 94 3.33 -6.49 17.59
CA VAL A 94 4.73 -6.57 17.15
C VAL A 94 5.08 -5.37 16.28
N VAL A 95 6.25 -4.79 16.53
CA VAL A 95 6.85 -3.69 15.77
C VAL A 95 7.92 -4.25 14.85
N SER A 96 7.90 -3.88 13.57
CA SER A 96 8.82 -4.39 12.54
C SER A 96 9.45 -3.27 11.71
N CYS A 97 10.40 -3.63 10.84
CA CYS A 97 11.11 -2.71 9.94
C CYS A 97 10.22 -2.21 8.78
N GLY A 98 9.11 -1.56 9.11
CA GLY A 98 8.05 -1.09 8.22
C GLY A 98 6.92 -2.10 8.06
N ALA A 99 5.74 -1.61 7.61
CA ALA A 99 4.56 -2.45 7.37
C ALA A 99 4.86 -3.60 6.38
N LYS A 100 5.69 -3.38 5.35
CA LYS A 100 6.13 -4.43 4.43
C LYS A 100 6.79 -5.62 5.14
N HIS A 101 7.56 -5.39 6.20
CA HIS A 101 8.17 -6.46 6.99
C HIS A 101 7.14 -7.17 7.88
N CYS A 102 6.12 -6.45 8.39
CA CYS A 102 5.00 -7.08 9.08
C CYS A 102 4.24 -8.04 8.14
N LEU A 103 3.94 -7.59 6.89
CA LEU A 103 3.33 -8.40 5.85
C LEU A 103 4.14 -9.66 5.54
N TYR A 104 5.44 -9.49 5.31
CA TYR A 104 6.35 -10.60 5.05
C TYR A 104 6.34 -11.61 6.20
N ASN A 105 6.51 -11.17 7.45
CA ASN A 105 6.51 -12.03 8.62
C ASN A 105 5.17 -12.77 8.81
N ALA A 106 4.05 -12.08 8.54
CA ALA A 106 2.71 -12.68 8.62
C ALA A 106 2.53 -13.80 7.57
N MET A 107 2.91 -13.53 6.31
CA MET A 107 2.81 -14.52 5.24
C MET A 107 3.74 -15.73 5.49
N GLN A 108 4.96 -15.49 5.98
CA GLN A 108 5.87 -16.59 6.39
C GLN A 108 5.33 -17.40 7.59
N ALA A 109 4.49 -16.81 8.44
CA ALA A 109 3.90 -17.50 9.60
C ALA A 109 2.62 -18.27 9.27
N LEU A 110 1.87 -17.85 8.24
CA LEU A 110 0.56 -18.39 7.89
C LEU A 110 0.58 -19.36 6.70
N LEU A 111 1.55 -19.18 5.79
CA LEU A 111 1.58 -19.84 4.50
C LEU A 111 2.72 -20.83 4.39
N GLU A 112 2.45 -21.94 3.70
CA GLU A 112 3.42 -22.98 3.37
C GLU A 112 3.07 -23.59 2.00
N PRO A 113 3.92 -24.46 1.42
CA PRO A 113 3.60 -25.16 0.18
C PRO A 113 2.27 -25.94 0.27
N GLY A 114 1.39 -25.69 -0.71
CA GLY A 114 0.03 -26.24 -0.75
C GLY A 114 -1.04 -25.28 -0.25
N CYS A 115 -0.70 -24.21 0.47
CA CYS A 115 -1.65 -23.15 0.83
C CYS A 115 -1.89 -22.18 -0.31
N THR A 116 -3.07 -21.54 -0.30
CA THR A 116 -3.40 -20.43 -1.19
C THR A 116 -3.70 -19.16 -0.40
N ALA A 117 -3.50 -18.00 -1.07
CA ALA A 117 -3.86 -16.69 -0.53
C ALA A 117 -4.64 -15.90 -1.58
N LEU A 118 -5.81 -15.36 -1.20
CA LEU A 118 -6.65 -14.54 -2.08
C LEU A 118 -6.17 -13.09 -2.09
N ILE A 119 -6.00 -12.54 -3.28
CA ILE A 119 -5.58 -11.17 -3.52
C ILE A 119 -6.46 -10.57 -4.62
N GLN A 120 -7.29 -9.59 -4.25
CA GLN A 120 -8.16 -8.88 -5.17
C GLN A 120 -7.36 -7.87 -5.99
N ALA A 121 -7.47 -7.90 -7.31
CA ALA A 121 -6.97 -6.83 -8.18
C ALA A 121 -7.93 -5.61 -8.17
N PRO A 122 -7.39 -4.39 -8.33
CA PRO A 122 -5.98 -4.07 -8.37
C PRO A 122 -5.34 -4.16 -6.97
N TYR A 123 -4.14 -4.72 -6.91
CA TYR A 123 -3.43 -4.99 -5.66
C TYR A 123 -2.04 -4.33 -5.63
N TRP A 124 -1.50 -4.08 -4.45
CA TRP A 124 -0.10 -3.67 -4.33
C TRP A 124 0.85 -4.79 -4.78
N VAL A 125 1.76 -4.43 -5.67
CA VAL A 125 2.67 -5.35 -6.40
C VAL A 125 3.45 -6.36 -5.53
N SER A 126 3.61 -6.08 -4.23
CA SER A 126 4.38 -6.95 -3.35
C SER A 126 3.59 -8.12 -2.75
N TYR A 127 2.26 -8.09 -2.75
CA TYR A 127 1.47 -9.16 -2.12
C TYR A 127 1.68 -10.50 -2.80
N PRO A 128 1.53 -10.65 -4.14
CA PRO A 128 1.72 -11.94 -4.79
C PRO A 128 3.12 -12.51 -4.57
N ASP A 129 4.14 -11.66 -4.64
CA ASP A 129 5.53 -12.12 -4.50
C ASP A 129 5.86 -12.53 -3.06
N GLN A 130 5.28 -11.88 -2.07
CA GLN A 130 5.43 -12.31 -0.67
C GLN A 130 4.75 -13.66 -0.39
N VAL A 131 3.61 -13.94 -1.02
CA VAL A 131 2.95 -15.26 -0.99
C VAL A 131 3.86 -16.31 -1.62
N ARG A 132 4.42 -16.06 -2.82
CA ARG A 132 5.37 -16.96 -3.49
C ARG A 132 6.63 -17.20 -2.65
N LEU A 133 7.15 -16.16 -1.99
CA LEU A 133 8.29 -16.29 -1.08
C LEU A 133 7.99 -17.18 0.14
N ALA A 134 6.76 -17.25 0.58
CA ALA A 134 6.32 -18.18 1.61
C ALA A 134 6.13 -19.62 1.08
N GLY A 135 6.25 -19.82 -0.24
CA GLY A 135 6.07 -21.11 -0.91
C GLY A 135 4.63 -21.44 -1.27
N ALA A 136 3.69 -20.53 -1.03
CA ALA A 136 2.27 -20.67 -1.32
C ALA A 136 1.89 -20.11 -2.70
N GLU A 137 0.64 -20.34 -3.10
CA GLU A 137 0.09 -19.89 -4.36
C GLU A 137 -0.81 -18.66 -4.17
N PRO A 138 -0.51 -17.51 -4.83
CA PRO A 138 -1.44 -16.38 -4.83
C PRO A 138 -2.57 -16.63 -5.84
N ILE A 139 -3.80 -16.58 -5.38
CA ILE A 139 -5.00 -16.57 -6.23
C ILE A 139 -5.36 -15.10 -6.50
N LEU A 140 -5.09 -14.65 -7.72
CA LEU A 140 -5.34 -13.28 -8.14
C LEU A 140 -6.77 -13.17 -8.68
N LEU A 141 -7.62 -12.46 -7.95
CA LEU A 141 -9.01 -12.26 -8.34
C LEU A 141 -9.10 -11.06 -9.29
N PRO A 142 -9.86 -11.16 -10.40
CA PRO A 142 -9.95 -10.07 -11.38
C PRO A 142 -10.67 -8.85 -10.80
N CYS A 143 -10.33 -7.66 -11.33
CA CYS A 143 -11.11 -6.45 -11.07
C CYS A 143 -12.57 -6.64 -11.49
N LEU A 144 -13.47 -5.87 -10.88
CA LEU A 144 -14.81 -5.66 -11.43
C LEU A 144 -14.71 -4.79 -12.71
N GLU A 145 -15.67 -4.95 -13.61
CA GLU A 145 -15.76 -4.13 -14.83
C GLU A 145 -16.11 -2.67 -14.52
N ASP A 146 -16.88 -2.46 -13.46
CA ASP A 146 -17.48 -1.17 -13.08
C ASP A 146 -16.86 -0.51 -11.83
N GLY A 147 -15.68 -0.98 -11.38
CA GLY A 147 -15.06 -0.38 -10.21
C GLY A 147 -13.94 -1.19 -9.57
N PHE A 148 -13.57 -0.78 -8.35
CA PHE A 148 -12.46 -1.36 -7.58
C PHE A 148 -12.90 -2.01 -6.27
N GLY A 149 -14.21 -2.31 -6.13
CA GLY A 149 -14.77 -3.05 -5.02
C GLY A 149 -14.38 -4.53 -5.03
N LEU A 150 -14.89 -5.29 -4.07
CA LEU A 150 -14.61 -6.72 -3.96
C LEU A 150 -15.38 -7.52 -5.02
N ASN A 151 -14.70 -8.36 -5.77
CA ASN A 151 -15.33 -9.33 -6.66
C ASN A 151 -15.85 -10.52 -5.84
N ARG A 152 -17.00 -10.30 -5.19
CA ARG A 152 -17.60 -11.24 -4.22
C ARG A 152 -17.83 -12.63 -4.81
N PRO A 153 -18.42 -12.79 -6.03
CA PRO A 153 -18.59 -14.10 -6.63
C PRO A 153 -17.27 -14.83 -6.89
N ALA A 154 -16.24 -14.10 -7.34
CA ALA A 154 -14.92 -14.70 -7.57
C ALA A 154 -14.23 -15.10 -6.26
N MET A 155 -14.43 -14.33 -5.18
CA MET A 155 -13.91 -14.67 -3.85
C MET A 155 -14.55 -15.96 -3.33
N GLU A 156 -15.88 -16.08 -3.37
CA GLU A 156 -16.60 -17.27 -2.92
C GLU A 156 -16.20 -18.53 -3.72
N ALA A 157 -16.06 -18.39 -5.04
CA ALA A 157 -15.66 -19.50 -5.90
C ALA A 157 -14.19 -19.96 -5.71
N ALA A 158 -13.32 -19.05 -5.23
CA ALA A 158 -11.89 -19.32 -5.07
C ALA A 158 -11.49 -19.85 -3.69
N ILE A 159 -12.38 -19.78 -2.69
CA ILE A 159 -12.10 -20.29 -1.35
C ILE A 159 -12.29 -21.80 -1.31
N ASP A 160 -11.20 -22.53 -1.03
CA ASP A 160 -11.19 -23.94 -0.74
C ASP A 160 -10.48 -24.23 0.60
N GLU A 161 -10.31 -25.50 0.94
CA GLU A 161 -9.64 -25.95 2.18
C GLU A 161 -8.15 -25.57 2.27
N ARG A 162 -7.51 -25.19 1.15
CA ARG A 162 -6.12 -24.71 1.09
C ARG A 162 -6.01 -23.23 1.38
N CYS A 163 -7.12 -22.49 1.30
CA CYS A 163 -7.11 -21.05 1.47
C CYS A 163 -6.89 -20.67 2.93
N ARG A 164 -5.79 -19.96 3.21
CA ARG A 164 -5.38 -19.53 4.56
C ARG A 164 -5.42 -18.02 4.75
N LEU A 165 -5.38 -17.26 3.67
CA LEU A 165 -5.20 -15.81 3.76
C LEU A 165 -6.07 -15.08 2.73
N LEU A 166 -6.75 -14.03 3.18
CA LEU A 166 -7.34 -12.98 2.36
C LEU A 166 -6.63 -11.66 2.65
N VAL A 167 -6.11 -10.98 1.63
CA VAL A 167 -5.46 -9.68 1.78
C VAL A 167 -6.44 -8.57 1.43
N LEU A 168 -6.66 -7.65 2.38
CA LEU A 168 -7.41 -6.43 2.20
C LEU A 168 -6.49 -5.22 2.35
N ASN A 169 -6.64 -4.21 1.49
CA ASN A 169 -5.93 -2.93 1.60
C ASN A 169 -6.92 -1.79 1.35
N SER A 170 -7.29 -1.09 2.43
CA SER A 170 -8.27 0.00 2.37
C SER A 170 -7.84 1.15 3.30
N PRO A 171 -7.61 2.36 2.73
CA PRO A 171 -7.60 2.71 1.29
C PRO A 171 -6.55 1.97 0.49
N SER A 172 -6.88 1.66 -0.76
CA SER A 172 -6.07 0.78 -1.62
C SER A 172 -4.93 1.52 -2.34
N ASN A 173 -3.83 0.83 -2.52
CA ASN A 173 -2.82 1.12 -3.52
C ASN A 173 -2.94 0.03 -4.62
N PRO A 174 -3.33 0.35 -5.88
CA PRO A 174 -3.14 1.63 -6.57
C PRO A 174 -4.39 2.52 -6.68
N SER A 175 -5.60 2.02 -6.40
CA SER A 175 -6.85 2.67 -6.81
C SER A 175 -7.32 3.82 -5.92
N GLY A 176 -6.83 3.87 -4.67
CA GLY A 176 -7.38 4.77 -3.65
C GLY A 176 -8.80 4.41 -3.22
N HIS A 177 -9.31 3.22 -3.64
CA HIS A 177 -10.63 2.74 -3.24
C HIS A 177 -10.69 2.50 -1.74
N VAL A 178 -11.83 2.83 -1.16
CA VAL A 178 -12.15 2.61 0.26
C VAL A 178 -13.30 1.63 0.32
N LEU A 179 -13.10 0.50 0.98
CA LEU A 179 -14.14 -0.52 1.16
C LEU A 179 -15.30 0.06 1.97
N ASP A 180 -16.50 -0.25 1.55
CA ASP A 180 -17.73 0.16 2.22
C ASP A 180 -18.19 -0.83 3.29
N ALA A 181 -19.34 -0.54 3.92
CA ALA A 181 -19.91 -1.38 4.95
C ALA A 181 -20.34 -2.76 4.43
N ASP A 182 -20.88 -2.81 3.21
CA ASP A 182 -21.38 -4.06 2.60
C ASP A 182 -20.23 -4.97 2.19
N ASP A 183 -19.10 -4.41 1.75
CA ASP A 183 -17.86 -5.16 1.50
C ASP A 183 -17.33 -5.80 2.78
N ILE A 184 -17.32 -5.04 3.87
CA ILE A 184 -16.85 -5.52 5.16
C ILE A 184 -17.78 -6.59 5.75
N ASP A 185 -19.11 -6.42 5.62
CA ASP A 185 -20.09 -7.41 6.08
C ASP A 185 -20.00 -8.69 5.26
N PHE A 186 -19.75 -8.61 3.96
CA PHE A 186 -19.47 -9.77 3.10
C PHE A 186 -18.22 -10.54 3.58
N VAL A 187 -17.11 -9.84 3.81
CA VAL A 187 -15.87 -10.45 4.33
C VAL A 187 -16.11 -11.12 5.68
N ALA A 188 -16.89 -10.49 6.56
CA ALA A 188 -17.26 -11.09 7.85
C ALA A 188 -18.05 -12.39 7.68
N GLY A 189 -18.94 -12.47 6.68
CA GLY A 189 -19.65 -13.69 6.30
C GLY A 189 -18.70 -14.80 5.87
N LEU A 190 -17.72 -14.49 5.01
CA LEU A 190 -16.69 -15.44 4.58
C LEU A 190 -15.88 -15.99 5.76
N LEU A 191 -15.44 -15.14 6.68
CA LEU A 191 -14.65 -15.58 7.84
C LEU A 191 -15.44 -16.50 8.76
N ARG A 192 -16.73 -16.24 8.97
CA ARG A 192 -17.58 -17.13 9.78
C ARG A 192 -17.82 -18.49 9.12
N ALA A 193 -17.87 -18.52 7.77
CA ALA A 193 -17.99 -19.76 7.02
C ALA A 193 -16.67 -20.56 6.95
N HIS A 194 -15.51 -19.88 7.08
CA HIS A 194 -14.18 -20.45 6.93
C HIS A 194 -13.30 -20.14 8.16
N PRO A 195 -13.39 -20.91 9.25
CA PRO A 195 -12.69 -20.63 10.52
C PRO A 195 -11.15 -20.60 10.43
N ASP A 196 -10.57 -21.25 9.42
CA ASP A 196 -9.12 -21.29 9.18
C ASP A 196 -8.62 -20.14 8.30
N LEU A 197 -9.54 -19.35 7.71
CA LEU A 197 -9.20 -18.21 6.91
C LEU A 197 -8.84 -17.01 7.81
N VAL A 198 -7.71 -16.37 7.52
CA VAL A 198 -7.26 -15.16 8.20
C VAL A 198 -7.33 -13.98 7.23
N VAL A 199 -7.90 -12.86 7.67
CA VAL A 199 -7.77 -11.58 6.95
C VAL A 199 -6.53 -10.85 7.41
N LEU A 200 -5.72 -10.42 6.44
CA LEU A 200 -4.65 -9.45 6.62
C LEU A 200 -5.17 -8.09 6.15
N SER A 201 -5.44 -7.19 7.09
CA SER A 201 -5.89 -5.82 6.83
C SER A 201 -4.69 -4.88 6.79
N ASP A 202 -4.29 -4.43 5.60
CA ASP A 202 -3.23 -3.44 5.41
C ASP A 202 -3.83 -2.03 5.45
N ASP A 203 -3.75 -1.41 6.62
CA ASP A 203 -4.36 -0.12 6.96
C ASP A 203 -3.37 1.04 6.83
N ILE A 204 -2.30 0.89 6.06
CA ILE A 204 -1.19 1.87 6.01
C ILE A 204 -1.63 3.29 5.57
N TYR A 205 -2.81 3.40 4.96
CA TYR A 205 -3.42 4.67 4.52
C TYR A 205 -4.61 5.10 5.37
N ASP A 206 -4.84 4.53 6.56
CA ASP A 206 -6.01 4.72 7.41
C ASP A 206 -6.37 6.19 7.74
N ARG A 207 -5.39 7.09 7.74
CA ARG A 207 -5.56 8.54 7.95
C ARG A 207 -5.51 9.38 6.67
N LEU A 208 -5.26 8.77 5.54
CA LEU A 208 -5.28 9.44 4.23
C LEU A 208 -6.59 9.13 3.54
N VAL A 209 -7.68 9.61 4.11
CA VAL A 209 -9.07 9.44 3.66
C VAL A 209 -9.68 10.81 3.45
N TYR A 210 -10.42 10.98 2.38
CA TYR A 210 -10.96 12.27 1.95
C TYR A 210 -12.44 12.46 2.31
N SER A 211 -13.09 11.41 2.82
CA SER A 211 -14.43 11.50 3.41
C SER A 211 -14.39 12.07 4.83
N THR A 212 -15.45 12.74 5.25
CA THR A 212 -15.66 13.12 6.64
C THR A 212 -16.11 11.95 7.50
N GLU A 213 -16.64 10.91 6.89
CA GLU A 213 -17.01 9.66 7.55
C GLU A 213 -15.81 8.74 7.73
N GLN A 214 -15.75 8.09 8.87
CA GLN A 214 -14.73 7.11 9.14
C GLN A 214 -14.96 5.85 8.27
N PRO A 215 -13.97 5.38 7.50
CA PRO A 215 -14.10 4.20 6.65
C PRO A 215 -14.59 2.98 7.41
N ALA A 216 -15.36 2.13 6.77
CA ALA A 216 -15.72 0.84 7.34
C ALA A 216 -14.46 0.00 7.63
N HIS A 217 -14.46 -0.75 8.73
CA HIS A 217 -13.36 -1.63 9.10
C HIS A 217 -13.89 -2.91 9.75
N LEU A 218 -13.30 -4.06 9.40
CA LEU A 218 -13.74 -5.38 9.85
C LEU A 218 -13.87 -5.46 11.38
N LEU A 219 -12.83 -5.11 12.11
CA LEU A 219 -12.83 -5.26 13.57
C LEU A 219 -13.65 -4.20 14.31
N ARG A 220 -14.02 -3.10 13.67
CA ARG A 220 -14.95 -2.13 14.26
C ARG A 220 -16.39 -2.59 14.13
N ARG A 221 -16.75 -3.20 13.00
CA ARG A 221 -18.09 -3.70 12.73
C ARG A 221 -18.33 -5.08 13.33
N HIS A 222 -17.29 -5.93 13.30
CA HIS A 222 -17.32 -7.33 13.72
C HIS A 222 -16.16 -7.67 14.66
N PRO A 223 -16.16 -7.16 15.91
CA PRO A 223 -15.08 -7.38 16.88
C PRO A 223 -14.94 -8.85 17.30
N ASP A 224 -15.99 -9.65 17.13
CA ASP A 224 -15.99 -11.12 17.32
C ASP A 224 -14.99 -11.85 16.42
N LEU A 225 -14.62 -11.26 15.28
CA LEU A 225 -13.66 -11.81 14.31
C LEU A 225 -12.19 -11.46 14.61
N ALA A 226 -11.89 -10.90 15.78
CA ALA A 226 -10.51 -10.52 16.14
C ALA A 226 -9.52 -11.70 16.15
N SER A 227 -9.99 -12.94 16.28
CA SER A 227 -9.16 -14.15 16.19
C SER A 227 -8.75 -14.52 14.76
N GLN A 228 -9.43 -13.97 13.74
CA GLN A 228 -9.18 -14.22 12.31
C GLN A 228 -8.69 -12.97 11.57
N CYS A 229 -8.31 -11.89 12.28
CA CYS A 229 -7.87 -10.66 11.65
C CYS A 229 -6.50 -10.22 12.18
N LEU A 230 -5.58 -9.93 11.24
CA LEU A 230 -4.31 -9.27 11.51
C LEU A 230 -4.34 -7.88 10.90
N VAL A 231 -4.30 -6.85 11.72
CA VAL A 231 -4.18 -5.45 11.29
C VAL A 231 -2.71 -5.09 11.15
N ILE A 232 -2.33 -4.58 9.99
CA ILE A 232 -0.98 -4.07 9.72
C ILE A 232 -1.08 -2.59 9.41
N ASN A 233 -0.23 -1.80 10.06
CA ASN A 233 -0.16 -0.36 9.86
C ASN A 233 1.27 0.14 10.13
N GLY A 234 1.48 1.45 10.07
CA GLY A 234 2.79 2.04 10.33
C GLY A 234 2.78 3.56 10.25
N VAL A 235 3.98 4.12 10.34
CA VAL A 235 4.16 5.57 10.34
C VAL A 235 4.52 6.14 8.96
N SER A 236 4.75 5.27 7.97
CA SER A 236 5.35 5.63 6.68
C SER A 236 4.55 6.66 5.89
N LYS A 237 3.21 6.53 5.83
CA LYS A 237 2.37 7.35 4.95
C LYS A 237 1.75 8.52 5.70
N THR A 238 1.08 8.27 6.80
CA THR A 238 0.43 9.27 7.64
C THR A 238 1.39 10.36 8.13
N TYR A 239 2.64 9.99 8.44
CA TYR A 239 3.61 10.92 9.03
C TYR A 239 4.81 11.22 8.13
N ALA A 240 4.73 10.90 6.84
CA ALA A 240 5.83 11.08 5.89
C ALA A 240 7.16 10.49 6.39
N MET A 241 7.11 9.23 6.86
CA MET A 241 8.23 8.52 7.49
C MET A 241 8.65 7.27 6.70
N THR A 242 8.62 7.33 5.37
CA THR A 242 8.91 6.14 4.53
C THR A 242 10.31 5.59 4.73
N GLY A 243 11.31 6.47 4.84
CA GLY A 243 12.72 6.13 5.06
C GLY A 243 13.05 5.69 6.50
N TRP A 244 12.17 5.91 7.48
CA TRP A 244 12.39 5.55 8.88
C TRP A 244 12.23 4.06 9.15
N ARG A 245 11.58 3.34 8.25
CA ARG A 245 11.39 1.88 8.28
C ARG A 245 10.76 1.38 9.57
N LEU A 246 9.56 1.88 9.92
CA LEU A 246 8.81 1.42 11.08
C LEU A 246 7.34 1.15 10.75
N GLY A 247 6.88 -0.04 11.12
CA GLY A 247 5.49 -0.48 11.06
C GLY A 247 5.17 -1.40 12.21
N TYR A 248 3.93 -1.78 12.34
CA TYR A 248 3.47 -2.66 13.39
C TYR A 248 2.32 -3.55 12.92
N ALA A 249 2.15 -4.68 13.58
CA ALA A 249 1.01 -5.56 13.41
C ALA A 249 0.32 -5.78 14.75
N VAL A 250 -1.02 -5.92 14.69
CA VAL A 250 -1.87 -6.21 15.84
C VAL A 250 -2.85 -7.32 15.47
N GLY A 251 -2.92 -8.38 16.28
CA GLY A 251 -3.76 -9.54 15.95
C GLY A 251 -3.71 -10.66 16.99
N PRO A 252 -4.07 -11.88 16.59
CA PRO A 252 -4.09 -13.03 17.48
C PRO A 252 -2.73 -13.31 18.10
N LYS A 253 -2.68 -13.57 19.42
CA LYS A 253 -1.43 -13.83 20.17
C LYS A 253 -0.55 -14.88 19.52
N LEU A 254 -1.14 -15.99 19.07
CA LEU A 254 -0.41 -17.07 18.43
C LEU A 254 0.32 -16.60 17.17
N LEU A 255 -0.36 -15.82 16.31
CA LEU A 255 0.22 -15.30 15.09
C LEU A 255 1.30 -14.25 15.39
N ILE A 256 1.05 -13.33 16.31
CA ILE A 256 2.05 -12.33 16.74
C ILE A 256 3.31 -13.00 17.31
N ALA A 257 3.15 -14.08 18.11
CA ALA A 257 4.27 -14.85 18.61
C ALA A 257 5.07 -15.55 17.49
N ALA A 258 4.40 -16.08 16.47
CA ALA A 258 5.04 -16.68 15.30
C ALA A 258 5.79 -15.62 14.46
N MET A 259 5.18 -14.48 14.18
CA MET A 259 5.82 -13.35 13.48
C MET A 259 7.08 -12.87 14.22
N ARG A 260 7.02 -12.79 15.56
CA ARG A 260 8.18 -12.41 16.36
C ARG A 260 9.31 -13.43 16.24
N LYS A 261 9.04 -14.74 16.26
CA LYS A 261 10.06 -15.78 16.04
C LYS A 261 10.78 -15.61 14.71
N ILE A 262 10.04 -15.29 13.64
CA ILE A 262 10.63 -15.05 12.31
C ILE A 262 11.49 -13.79 12.35
N GLN A 263 11.01 -12.73 12.98
CA GLN A 263 11.75 -11.48 13.14
C GLN A 263 13.04 -11.65 13.95
N ASP A 264 13.01 -12.45 15.03
CA ASP A 264 14.18 -12.78 15.85
C ASP A 264 15.32 -13.40 15.00
N GLN A 265 14.97 -14.17 13.96
CA GLN A 265 15.92 -14.86 13.09
C GLN A 265 16.26 -14.09 11.81
N SER A 266 15.68 -12.91 11.59
CA SER A 266 15.91 -12.10 10.38
C SER A 266 16.54 -10.75 10.71
N THR A 267 15.76 -9.80 11.23
CA THR A 267 16.16 -8.41 11.45
C THR A 267 16.36 -8.05 12.92
N SER A 268 16.04 -8.92 13.87
CA SER A 268 15.98 -8.69 15.32
C SER A 268 14.90 -7.64 15.66
N ASN A 269 15.25 -6.39 15.88
CA ASN A 269 14.32 -5.30 16.20
C ASN A 269 14.34 -4.19 15.15
N ALA A 270 13.27 -3.42 15.04
CA ALA A 270 13.29 -2.16 14.33
C ALA A 270 14.23 -1.17 15.03
N THR A 271 14.78 -0.21 14.28
CA THR A 271 15.75 0.79 14.78
C THR A 271 15.27 1.44 16.07
N THR A 272 16.05 1.34 17.13
CA THR A 272 15.62 1.68 18.50
C THR A 272 15.22 3.13 18.66
N PHE A 273 16.05 4.09 18.25
CA PHE A 273 15.73 5.53 18.36
C PHE A 273 14.54 5.92 17.47
N VAL A 274 14.31 5.24 16.35
CA VAL A 274 13.12 5.44 15.51
C VAL A 274 11.84 5.01 16.22
N GLN A 275 11.92 3.97 17.05
CA GLN A 275 10.78 3.52 17.85
C GLN A 275 10.31 4.60 18.84
N TYR A 276 11.22 5.34 19.47
CA TYR A 276 10.89 6.45 20.37
C TYR A 276 10.25 7.62 19.59
N ALA A 277 10.79 7.97 18.43
CA ALA A 277 10.16 8.97 17.55
C ALA A 277 8.75 8.57 17.09
N ALA A 278 8.53 7.28 16.85
CA ALA A 278 7.22 6.76 16.47
C ALA A 278 6.18 6.86 17.61
N VAL A 279 6.59 6.84 18.87
CA VAL A 279 5.69 7.14 20.01
C VAL A 279 5.11 8.54 19.85
N THR A 280 5.95 9.53 19.57
CA THR A 280 5.52 10.90 19.32
C THR A 280 4.56 10.97 18.12
N ALA A 281 4.88 10.26 17.02
CA ALA A 281 4.00 10.20 15.85
C ALA A 281 2.62 9.64 16.19
N LEU A 282 2.54 8.48 16.85
CA LEU A 282 1.27 7.81 17.14
C LEU A 282 0.40 8.56 18.15
N ARG A 283 1.01 9.29 19.09
CA ARG A 283 0.33 10.11 20.10
C ARG A 283 0.04 11.53 19.64
N SER A 284 0.55 11.92 18.46
CA SER A 284 0.30 13.25 17.92
C SER A 284 -1.19 13.48 17.60
N PRO A 285 -1.67 14.70 17.80
CA PRO A 285 -3.04 15.06 17.45
C PRO A 285 -3.23 15.07 15.92
N PRO A 286 -4.49 14.93 15.43
CA PRO A 286 -4.78 14.89 13.99
C PRO A 286 -4.27 16.11 13.21
N GLU A 287 -4.19 17.27 13.84
CA GLU A 287 -3.77 18.55 13.28
C GLU A 287 -2.33 18.49 12.72
N LEU A 288 -1.48 17.61 13.28
CA LEU A 288 -0.10 17.46 12.82
C LEU A 288 0.01 17.04 11.35
N VAL A 289 -1.00 16.35 10.83
CA VAL A 289 -1.04 15.85 9.44
C VAL A 289 -2.11 16.55 8.60
N ALA A 290 -2.85 17.49 9.17
CA ALA A 290 -3.98 18.15 8.52
C ALA A 290 -3.56 18.96 7.27
N GLU A 291 -2.41 19.64 7.32
CA GLU A 291 -1.86 20.39 6.18
C GLU A 291 -1.60 19.46 4.99
N MET A 292 -0.97 18.32 5.24
CA MET A 292 -0.70 17.31 4.20
C MET A 292 -2.01 16.75 3.61
N LEU A 293 -3.01 16.45 4.43
CA LEU A 293 -4.30 15.95 3.97
C LEU A 293 -5.06 17.02 3.15
N THR A 294 -5.00 18.28 3.55
CA THR A 294 -5.59 19.41 2.80
C THR A 294 -4.93 19.55 1.43
N ALA A 295 -3.59 19.51 1.38
CA ALA A 295 -2.86 19.57 0.12
C ALA A 295 -3.20 18.38 -0.80
N PHE A 296 -3.24 17.15 -0.26
CA PHE A 296 -3.64 15.98 -1.04
C PHE A 296 -5.08 16.06 -1.53
N THR A 297 -6.00 16.66 -0.77
CA THR A 297 -7.38 16.87 -1.21
C THR A 297 -7.45 17.76 -2.46
N ALA A 298 -6.73 18.88 -2.46
CA ALA A 298 -6.66 19.80 -3.60
C ALA A 298 -6.01 19.13 -4.83
N ARG A 299 -4.90 18.42 -4.62
CA ARG A 299 -4.16 17.71 -5.67
C ARG A 299 -4.98 16.57 -6.28
N ARG A 300 -5.74 15.84 -5.44
CA ARG A 300 -6.67 14.79 -5.87
C ARG A 300 -7.72 15.33 -6.85
N SER A 301 -8.39 16.41 -6.49
CA SER A 301 -9.39 17.05 -7.36
C SER A 301 -8.75 17.48 -8.68
N ARG A 302 -7.61 18.17 -8.62
CA ARG A 302 -6.90 18.69 -9.79
C ARG A 302 -6.49 17.59 -10.77
N ILE A 303 -5.90 16.49 -10.29
CA ILE A 303 -5.44 15.40 -11.16
C ILE A 303 -6.62 14.65 -11.77
N VAL A 304 -7.67 14.33 -10.99
CA VAL A 304 -8.82 13.58 -11.51
C VAL A 304 -9.62 14.40 -12.53
N GLU A 305 -9.87 15.68 -12.25
CA GLU A 305 -10.51 16.58 -13.21
C GLU A 305 -9.69 16.69 -14.50
N GLY A 306 -8.36 16.85 -14.36
CA GLY A 306 -7.47 16.94 -15.51
C GLY A 306 -7.41 15.66 -16.34
N LEU A 307 -7.36 14.49 -15.71
CA LEU A 307 -7.39 13.20 -16.40
C LEU A 307 -8.71 12.98 -17.16
N ASN A 308 -9.84 13.25 -16.50
CA ASN A 308 -11.17 13.11 -17.13
C ASN A 308 -11.45 14.13 -18.23
N ALA A 309 -10.65 15.19 -18.35
CA ALA A 309 -10.72 16.13 -19.49
C ALA A 309 -9.91 15.65 -20.71
N LEU A 310 -9.13 14.56 -20.58
CA LEU A 310 -8.36 14.00 -21.69
C LEU A 310 -9.20 13.00 -22.49
N PRO A 311 -9.20 13.07 -23.84
CA PRO A 311 -9.95 12.12 -24.68
C PRO A 311 -9.46 10.68 -24.49
N GLY A 312 -10.38 9.74 -24.25
CA GLY A 312 -10.08 8.31 -24.08
C GLY A 312 -9.45 7.95 -22.73
N VAL A 313 -9.48 8.87 -21.74
CA VAL A 313 -9.02 8.63 -20.38
C VAL A 313 -10.16 8.79 -19.40
N SER A 314 -10.30 7.88 -18.44
CA SER A 314 -11.26 8.00 -17.35
C SER A 314 -10.62 7.66 -16.02
N CYS A 315 -10.98 8.41 -14.98
CA CYS A 315 -10.44 8.21 -13.62
C CYS A 315 -11.55 8.39 -12.59
N THR A 316 -11.78 7.33 -11.81
CA THR A 316 -12.67 7.40 -10.65
C THR A 316 -12.00 8.22 -9.54
N MET A 317 -12.78 9.06 -8.84
CA MET A 317 -12.28 9.86 -7.73
C MET A 317 -11.85 8.94 -6.57
N PRO A 318 -10.55 8.89 -6.19
CA PRO A 318 -10.11 8.04 -5.10
C PRO A 318 -10.66 8.51 -3.75
N GLY A 319 -11.13 7.57 -2.92
CA GLY A 319 -11.61 7.86 -1.57
C GLY A 319 -10.49 8.06 -0.55
N GLY A 320 -9.27 7.57 -0.84
CA GLY A 320 -8.12 7.67 0.05
C GLY A 320 -6.78 7.47 -0.66
N ALA A 321 -5.71 7.32 0.12
CA ALA A 321 -4.32 7.28 -0.34
C ALA A 321 -3.91 8.55 -1.14
N PHE A 322 -2.94 8.46 -2.02
CA PHE A 322 -2.49 9.59 -2.87
C PHE A 322 -2.20 9.14 -4.30
N TYR A 323 -3.08 8.29 -4.83
CA TYR A 323 -2.99 7.74 -6.18
C TYR A 323 -4.27 8.00 -6.98
N ALA A 324 -4.12 8.43 -8.23
CA ALA A 324 -5.11 8.36 -9.27
C ALA A 324 -4.83 7.10 -10.11
N PHE A 325 -5.83 6.26 -10.30
CA PHE A 325 -5.73 5.03 -11.08
C PHE A 325 -6.70 5.15 -12.25
N ALA A 326 -6.17 5.59 -13.38
CA ALA A 326 -6.95 5.98 -14.55
C ALA A 326 -6.94 4.89 -15.61
N SER A 327 -8.07 4.67 -16.26
CA SER A 327 -8.18 3.84 -17.45
C SER A 327 -7.66 4.60 -18.67
N PHE A 328 -6.79 3.93 -19.41
CA PHE A 328 -6.27 4.33 -20.71
C PHE A 328 -6.65 3.29 -21.79
N ALA A 329 -7.56 2.38 -21.48
CA ALA A 329 -7.89 1.24 -22.33
C ALA A 329 -8.25 1.63 -23.77
N GLU A 330 -9.04 2.70 -23.96
CA GLU A 330 -9.41 3.20 -25.29
C GLU A 330 -8.19 3.66 -26.12
N LEU A 331 -7.15 4.16 -25.45
CA LEU A 331 -5.95 4.63 -26.15
C LEU A 331 -5.05 3.49 -26.59
N LEU A 332 -5.13 2.31 -25.95
CA LEU A 332 -4.27 1.18 -26.28
C LEU A 332 -4.52 0.62 -27.69
N GLU A 333 -5.71 0.84 -28.25
CA GLU A 333 -6.07 0.48 -29.62
C GLU A 333 -5.59 1.50 -30.66
N ARG A 334 -5.23 2.71 -30.23
CA ARG A 334 -4.74 3.78 -31.11
C ARG A 334 -3.30 3.54 -31.55
N LYS A 335 -2.89 4.23 -32.58
CA LYS A 335 -1.56 4.08 -33.18
C LYS A 335 -0.68 5.28 -32.86
N LEU A 336 0.59 4.99 -32.65
CA LEU A 336 1.69 5.96 -32.63
C LEU A 336 2.68 5.57 -33.72
N ASP A 337 2.97 6.49 -34.66
CA ASP A 337 3.88 6.23 -35.80
C ASP A 337 3.45 4.98 -36.61
N GLY A 338 2.14 4.73 -36.77
CA GLY A 338 1.60 3.59 -37.48
C GLY A 338 1.56 2.26 -36.71
N GLN A 339 2.06 2.22 -35.45
CA GLN A 339 2.05 1.04 -34.60
C GLN A 339 1.04 1.19 -33.46
N VAL A 340 0.23 0.15 -33.24
CA VAL A 340 -0.73 0.11 -32.11
C VAL A 340 0.05 0.14 -30.79
N LEU A 341 -0.44 0.92 -29.82
CA LEU A 341 0.14 0.99 -28.48
C LEU A 341 0.12 -0.39 -27.79
N GLY A 342 -1.03 -1.06 -27.80
CA GLY A 342 -1.20 -2.48 -27.47
C GLY A 342 -1.23 -2.82 -25.98
N SER A 343 -0.49 -2.09 -25.11
CA SER A 343 -0.47 -2.35 -23.68
C SER A 343 -0.13 -1.10 -22.86
N ASP A 344 -0.57 -1.07 -21.60
CA ASP A 344 -0.22 -0.03 -20.64
C ASP A 344 1.27 -0.07 -20.23
N MET A 345 1.93 -1.23 -20.29
CA MET A 345 3.38 -1.34 -20.15
C MET A 345 4.09 -0.53 -21.22
N ARG A 346 3.70 -0.76 -22.51
CA ARG A 346 4.27 -0.02 -23.65
C ARG A 346 3.95 1.47 -23.59
N LEU A 347 2.73 1.82 -23.17
CA LEU A 347 2.32 3.21 -22.96
C LEU A 347 3.23 3.89 -21.90
N ALA A 348 3.48 3.25 -20.76
CA ALA A 348 4.32 3.80 -19.70
C ALA A 348 5.79 4.00 -20.16
N GLU A 349 6.34 3.08 -20.95
CA GLU A 349 7.66 3.22 -21.56
C GLU A 349 7.72 4.43 -22.50
N ILE A 350 6.75 4.57 -23.42
CA ILE A 350 6.70 5.67 -24.38
C ILE A 350 6.53 7.02 -23.68
N LEU A 351 5.65 7.09 -22.65
CA LEU A 351 5.48 8.31 -21.86
C LEU A 351 6.79 8.74 -21.18
N LEU A 352 7.57 7.79 -20.67
CA LEU A 352 8.87 8.10 -20.09
C LEU A 352 9.89 8.54 -21.15
N GLU A 353 9.96 7.84 -22.28
CA GLU A 353 10.94 8.09 -23.34
C GLU A 353 10.68 9.40 -24.10
N ARG A 354 9.41 9.67 -24.48
CA ARG A 354 9.05 10.81 -25.35
C ARG A 354 8.63 12.04 -24.55
N GLU A 355 7.80 11.82 -23.53
CA GLU A 355 7.22 12.92 -22.74
C GLU A 355 7.98 13.18 -21.43
N ARG A 356 9.01 12.38 -21.11
CA ARG A 356 9.71 12.47 -19.83
C ARG A 356 8.76 12.41 -18.62
N LEU A 357 7.73 11.57 -18.73
CA LEU A 357 6.72 11.36 -17.69
C LEU A 357 6.76 9.93 -17.18
N ALA A 358 7.19 9.73 -15.94
CA ALA A 358 7.22 8.43 -15.28
C ALA A 358 5.88 8.16 -14.58
N VAL A 359 5.20 7.10 -15.00
CA VAL A 359 3.95 6.56 -14.43
C VAL A 359 4.08 5.07 -14.20
N VAL A 360 3.13 4.42 -13.51
CA VAL A 360 3.20 2.97 -13.29
C VAL A 360 2.06 2.29 -14.02
N PRO A 361 2.37 1.30 -14.91
CA PRO A 361 1.35 0.57 -15.66
C PRO A 361 0.47 -0.27 -14.75
N GLY A 362 -0.80 -0.42 -15.12
CA GLY A 362 -1.81 -1.14 -14.36
C GLY A 362 -1.60 -2.65 -14.35
N GLU A 363 -0.99 -3.20 -15.40
CA GLU A 363 -0.61 -4.63 -15.45
C GLU A 363 0.23 -5.04 -14.23
N ALA A 364 1.10 -4.15 -13.72
CA ALA A 364 1.88 -4.38 -12.49
C ALA A 364 1.00 -4.61 -11.24
N PHE A 365 -0.24 -4.15 -11.27
CA PHE A 365 -1.22 -4.28 -10.18
C PHE A 365 -2.33 -5.29 -10.50
N GLY A 366 -2.19 -6.06 -11.59
CA GLY A 366 -3.19 -7.01 -12.07
C GLY A 366 -4.41 -6.38 -12.73
N ALA A 367 -4.28 -5.15 -13.23
CA ALA A 367 -5.34 -4.39 -13.90
C ALA A 367 -4.84 -3.79 -15.22
N PRO A 368 -4.70 -4.60 -16.29
CA PRO A 368 -4.28 -4.12 -17.61
C PRO A 368 -5.22 -3.00 -18.12
N GLY A 369 -4.65 -2.07 -18.87
CA GLY A 369 -5.37 -0.93 -19.43
C GLY A 369 -5.45 0.28 -18.49
N PHE A 370 -5.00 0.15 -17.25
CA PHE A 370 -4.93 1.27 -16.30
C PHE A 370 -3.51 1.82 -16.17
N VAL A 371 -3.42 3.01 -15.60
CA VAL A 371 -2.15 3.65 -15.23
C VAL A 371 -2.30 4.30 -13.86
N ARG A 372 -1.34 4.04 -12.96
CA ARG A 372 -1.27 4.72 -11.66
C ARG A 372 -0.41 5.97 -11.74
N LEU A 373 -1.00 7.10 -11.31
CA LEU A 373 -0.33 8.38 -11.14
C LEU A 373 -0.39 8.77 -9.65
N SER A 374 0.77 8.99 -9.04
CA SER A 374 0.84 9.52 -7.67
C SER A 374 0.66 11.04 -7.70
N PHE A 375 -0.27 11.56 -6.90
CA PHE A 375 -0.40 13.00 -6.69
C PHE A 375 0.30 13.50 -5.40
N ALA A 376 1.22 12.69 -4.87
CA ALA A 376 2.16 13.12 -3.84
C ALA A 376 3.30 13.94 -4.46
N CYS A 377 2.94 15.08 -5.07
CA CYS A 377 3.84 16.06 -5.69
C CYS A 377 3.14 17.43 -5.76
N GLY A 378 3.87 18.49 -6.08
CA GLY A 378 3.31 19.83 -6.21
C GLY A 378 2.26 19.96 -7.30
N LEU A 379 1.31 20.91 -7.16
CA LEU A 379 0.28 21.18 -8.18
C LEU A 379 0.88 21.51 -9.55
N ASP A 380 1.99 22.27 -9.60
CA ASP A 380 2.69 22.57 -10.86
C ASP A 380 3.18 21.30 -11.56
N THR A 381 3.65 20.30 -10.79
CA THR A 381 4.05 19.00 -11.36
C THR A 381 2.85 18.24 -11.94
N ILE A 382 1.70 18.30 -11.27
CA ILE A 382 0.44 17.70 -11.77
C ILE A 382 0.01 18.38 -13.07
N ASP A 383 0.01 19.71 -13.11
CA ASP A 383 -0.37 20.47 -14.29
C ASP A 383 0.55 20.19 -15.49
N GLN A 384 1.85 20.15 -15.27
CA GLN A 384 2.83 19.80 -16.30
C GLN A 384 2.66 18.35 -16.77
N ALA A 385 2.37 17.40 -15.88
CA ALA A 385 2.10 16.01 -16.26
C ALA A 385 0.84 15.89 -17.12
N LEU A 386 -0.24 16.59 -16.77
CA LEU A 386 -1.46 16.65 -17.57
C LEU A 386 -1.23 17.28 -18.96
N LEU A 387 -0.40 18.32 -19.06
CA LEU A 387 -0.01 18.93 -20.35
C LEU A 387 0.77 17.93 -21.22
N ARG A 388 1.73 17.17 -20.64
CA ARG A 388 2.49 16.14 -21.36
C ARG A 388 1.59 15.00 -21.83
N LEU A 389 0.63 14.55 -21.00
CA LEU A 389 -0.37 13.55 -21.41
C LEU A 389 -1.24 14.06 -22.54
N LYS A 390 -1.72 15.31 -22.46
CA LYS A 390 -2.52 15.94 -23.53
C LYS A 390 -1.74 16.03 -24.84
N HIS A 391 -0.48 16.45 -24.78
CA HIS A 391 0.42 16.50 -25.94
C HIS A 391 0.57 15.10 -26.56
N PHE A 392 0.92 14.09 -25.76
CA PHE A 392 1.06 12.72 -26.22
C PHE A 392 -0.20 12.18 -26.89
N ILE A 393 -1.38 12.34 -26.25
CA ILE A 393 -2.67 11.87 -26.81
C ILE A 393 -2.96 12.55 -28.15
N GLY A 394 -2.57 13.81 -28.32
CA GLY A 394 -2.68 14.54 -29.59
C GLY A 394 -1.78 14.02 -30.71
N THR A 395 -0.78 13.18 -30.42
CA THR A 395 0.11 12.55 -31.42
C THR A 395 -0.39 11.17 -31.87
N LEU A 396 -1.46 10.66 -31.25
CA LEU A 396 -2.04 9.36 -31.60
C LEU A 396 -3.03 9.49 -32.75
N ASP A 397 -2.96 8.54 -33.70
CA ASP A 397 -3.88 8.41 -34.84
C ASP A 397 -5.17 7.64 -34.47
#